data_2f4e85221f10803adc083abcc7bc2294
#
_entry.id   2f4e85221f10803adc083abcc7bc2294
#
_cell.length_a   1.000
_cell.length_b   1.000
_cell.length_c   1.000
_cell.angle_alpha   90.00
_cell.angle_beta   90.00
_cell.angle_gamma   90.00
#
_symmetry.space_group_name_H-M   'P 1'
#
loop_
_entity.id
_entity.type
_entity.pdbx_description
1 polymer ?
#
loop_
_entity_poly.entity_id
_entity_poly.type
_entity_poly.pdbx_seq_one_letter_code
_entity_poly.pdbx_strand_id
1 'polypeptide(L)'
;MSQPLRWAMKTGLVVDAVQHARKRAAMPPSMLHEGLLLLFQNRPLLAPELLRDVLGVPLPAFTEARVDSAELTEVVPTQYHADLVVLLLDGRPVFAIVVEVQLARDPDKRRSWPVYLAGLRARLDCPTALLVVTADEAVATWAGQPIDLGHPGFTLRPLVMGPGSVPIVTDEEVARAAPERAVLSAMAHGREAIGWDVAKAVLAALPGLEEDRARLYFDLVGGSLNEAARMAFEALMQSNYEYQTDFARKYYGQGKAEGKTETAREAIYEVLEARGIQLSPEHRQRIAGCEDLEQLKAWHRLAVTATSVEQLLTAAPKSPGPPAR
;
A
#
# COMPACT_ATOMS: atom_id res chain seq x y z
N MET A 1 1.69 -24.65 -46.43
CA MET A 1 0.30 -24.94 -45.98
C MET A 1 0.38 -25.11 -44.45
N SER A 2 0.11 -24.03 -43.75
CA SER A 2 0.26 -23.93 -42.27
C SER A 2 -1.13 -23.86 -41.68
N GLN A 3 -1.44 -24.77 -40.78
CA GLN A 3 -2.69 -24.73 -40.00
C GLN A 3 -2.49 -23.89 -38.71
N PRO A 4 -3.45 -23.05 -38.31
CA PRO A 4 -3.40 -22.30 -37.06
C PRO A 4 -3.90 -23.16 -35.91
N LEU A 5 -3.15 -23.18 -34.81
CA LEU A 5 -3.49 -23.78 -33.52
C LEU A 5 -4.71 -23.08 -32.88
N ARG A 6 -5.80 -23.82 -32.69
CA ARG A 6 -6.99 -23.42 -31.95
C ARG A 6 -6.69 -23.41 -30.45
N TRP A 7 -6.68 -22.23 -29.85
CA TRP A 7 -6.80 -21.99 -28.41
C TRP A 7 -8.24 -21.57 -28.08
N ALA A 8 -9.14 -22.53 -28.02
CA ALA A 8 -10.45 -22.34 -27.44
C ALA A 8 -10.92 -23.68 -26.90
N MET A 9 -11.18 -23.75 -25.60
CA MET A 9 -11.87 -24.77 -24.81
C MET A 9 -11.05 -25.28 -23.61
N LYS A 10 -10.92 -24.45 -22.60
CA LYS A 10 -10.72 -24.91 -21.21
C LYS A 10 -11.40 -24.03 -20.16
N THR A 11 -12.26 -23.11 -20.55
CA THR A 11 -13.04 -22.30 -19.60
C THR A 11 -14.30 -23.00 -19.08
N GLY A 12 -14.77 -24.05 -19.73
CA GLY A 12 -15.96 -24.81 -19.31
C GLY A 12 -15.74 -25.73 -18.10
N LEU A 13 -14.55 -26.32 -17.95
CA LEU A 13 -14.29 -27.27 -16.87
C LEU A 13 -14.14 -26.62 -15.48
N VAL A 14 -13.69 -25.39 -15.42
CA VAL A 14 -13.53 -24.65 -14.15
C VAL A 14 -14.88 -24.14 -13.64
N VAL A 15 -15.78 -23.75 -14.54
CA VAL A 15 -17.13 -23.31 -14.18
C VAL A 15 -17.99 -24.49 -13.70
N ASP A 16 -17.85 -25.67 -14.30
CA ASP A 16 -18.55 -26.87 -13.86
C ASP A 16 -18.06 -27.38 -12.50
N ALA A 17 -16.77 -27.32 -12.20
CA ALA A 17 -16.25 -27.70 -10.89
C ALA A 17 -16.75 -26.79 -9.76
N VAL A 18 -16.88 -25.48 -10.04
CA VAL A 18 -17.44 -24.49 -9.07
C VAL A 18 -18.95 -24.67 -8.91
N GLN A 19 -19.68 -25.06 -9.98
CA GLN A 19 -21.13 -25.34 -9.88
C GLN A 19 -21.42 -26.69 -9.20
N HIS A 20 -20.57 -27.71 -9.34
CA HIS A 20 -20.71 -28.97 -8.61
C HIS A 20 -20.34 -28.83 -7.12
N ALA A 21 -19.44 -27.94 -6.74
CA ALA A 21 -19.20 -27.62 -5.33
C ALA A 21 -20.39 -26.90 -4.67
N ARG A 22 -21.22 -26.20 -5.44
CA ARG A 22 -22.47 -25.56 -4.95
C ARG A 22 -23.66 -26.52 -4.82
N LYS A 23 -23.60 -27.72 -5.41
CA LYS A 23 -24.63 -28.76 -5.25
C LYS A 23 -24.19 -29.89 -4.30
N ARG A 24 -23.58 -29.59 -3.15
CA ARG A 24 -23.86 -30.41 -1.98
C ARG A 24 -25.29 -30.05 -1.56
N ALA A 25 -26.25 -30.80 -2.07
CA ALA A 25 -27.61 -30.75 -1.56
C ALA A 25 -27.51 -30.87 -0.04
N ALA A 26 -27.92 -29.85 0.69
CA ALA A 26 -28.06 -29.89 2.13
C ALA A 26 -28.93 -31.14 2.39
N MET A 27 -28.33 -32.19 3.00
CA MET A 27 -29.13 -33.29 3.51
C MET A 27 -30.20 -32.65 4.42
N PRO A 28 -31.47 -33.03 4.29
CA PRO A 28 -32.51 -32.51 5.16
C PRO A 28 -32.06 -32.73 6.61
N PRO A 29 -32.16 -31.69 7.48
CA PRO A 29 -31.78 -31.82 8.87
C PRO A 29 -32.45 -33.09 9.46
N SER A 30 -31.69 -33.89 10.21
CA SER A 30 -32.28 -35.05 10.90
C SER A 30 -33.24 -34.53 11.99
N MET A 31 -34.28 -35.25 12.35
CA MET A 31 -35.16 -34.91 13.48
C MET A 31 -34.39 -34.60 14.76
N LEU A 32 -33.26 -35.28 14.99
CA LEU A 32 -32.37 -35.00 16.12
C LEU A 32 -31.72 -33.62 16.01
N HIS A 33 -31.22 -33.26 14.82
CA HIS A 33 -30.64 -31.95 14.57
C HIS A 33 -31.67 -30.82 14.80
N GLU A 34 -32.83 -30.92 14.23
CA GLU A 34 -33.92 -29.96 14.42
C GLU A 34 -34.34 -29.87 15.88
N GLY A 35 -34.50 -31.03 16.55
CA GLY A 35 -34.83 -31.05 17.97
C GLY A 35 -33.81 -30.37 18.86
N LEU A 36 -32.52 -30.57 18.58
CA LEU A 36 -31.44 -29.87 19.32
C LEU A 36 -31.45 -28.35 19.07
N LEU A 37 -31.70 -27.91 17.84
CA LEU A 37 -31.82 -26.46 17.55
C LEU A 37 -33.01 -25.83 18.28
N LEU A 38 -34.14 -26.52 18.33
CA LEU A 38 -35.33 -26.04 19.03
C LEU A 38 -35.09 -25.81 20.54
N LEU A 39 -34.23 -26.57 21.20
CA LEU A 39 -33.87 -26.34 22.60
C LEU A 39 -33.27 -24.92 22.80
N PHE A 40 -32.35 -24.54 21.92
CA PHE A 40 -31.70 -23.20 22.00
C PHE A 40 -32.64 -22.10 21.52
N GLN A 41 -33.47 -22.35 20.51
CA GLN A 41 -34.47 -21.38 20.04
C GLN A 41 -35.50 -21.08 21.11
N ASN A 42 -36.00 -22.12 21.81
CA ASN A 42 -36.99 -21.98 22.88
C ASN A 42 -36.42 -21.36 24.15
N ARG A 43 -35.13 -21.58 24.39
CA ARG A 43 -34.43 -21.03 25.55
C ARG A 43 -33.01 -20.55 25.18
N PRO A 44 -32.86 -19.30 24.66
CA PRO A 44 -31.57 -18.76 24.25
C PRO A 44 -30.54 -18.73 25.38
N LEU A 45 -30.97 -18.56 26.65
CA LEU A 45 -30.11 -18.61 27.83
C LEU A 45 -29.38 -19.96 28.02
N LEU A 46 -29.86 -21.04 27.40
CA LEU A 46 -29.19 -22.36 27.48
C LEU A 46 -27.76 -22.30 26.94
N ALA A 47 -27.48 -21.55 25.90
CA ALA A 47 -26.15 -21.45 25.33
C ALA A 47 -25.11 -20.84 26.30
N PRO A 48 -25.33 -19.65 26.88
CA PRO A 48 -24.39 -19.07 27.85
C PRO A 48 -24.28 -19.88 29.14
N GLU A 49 -25.36 -20.54 29.60
CA GLU A 49 -25.29 -21.44 30.76
C GLU A 49 -24.36 -22.62 30.51
N LEU A 50 -24.47 -23.29 29.37
CA LEU A 50 -23.59 -24.41 29.01
C LEU A 50 -22.12 -23.96 28.86
N LEU A 51 -21.88 -22.81 28.25
CA LEU A 51 -20.53 -22.26 28.14
C LEU A 51 -19.90 -22.01 29.52
N ARG A 52 -20.64 -21.37 30.43
CA ARG A 52 -20.14 -21.02 31.76
C ARG A 52 -20.05 -22.23 32.68
N ASP A 53 -21.17 -22.97 32.81
CA ASP A 53 -21.36 -23.93 33.90
C ASP A 53 -20.82 -25.32 33.56
N VAL A 54 -20.76 -25.67 32.27
CA VAL A 54 -20.26 -26.98 31.82
C VAL A 54 -18.88 -26.88 31.19
N LEU A 55 -18.63 -25.87 30.36
CA LEU A 55 -17.36 -25.72 29.61
C LEU A 55 -16.37 -24.76 30.31
N GLY A 56 -16.75 -24.08 31.40
CA GLY A 56 -15.87 -23.19 32.15
C GLY A 56 -15.39 -21.95 31.39
N VAL A 57 -16.10 -21.54 30.35
CA VAL A 57 -15.74 -20.37 29.54
C VAL A 57 -16.22 -19.10 30.25
N PRO A 58 -15.33 -18.15 30.57
CA PRO A 58 -15.73 -16.88 31.15
C PRO A 58 -16.55 -16.07 30.15
N LEU A 59 -17.70 -15.55 30.58
CA LEU A 59 -18.57 -14.70 29.78
C LEU A 59 -18.59 -13.28 30.33
N PRO A 60 -18.71 -12.27 29.46
CA PRO A 60 -18.94 -10.90 29.92
C PRO A 60 -20.32 -10.79 30.63
N ALA A 61 -20.52 -9.74 31.42
CA ALA A 61 -21.86 -9.44 31.93
C ALA A 61 -22.80 -9.11 30.79
N PHE A 62 -23.99 -9.69 30.79
CA PHE A 62 -25.03 -9.44 29.80
C PHE A 62 -26.39 -9.32 30.49
N THR A 63 -27.32 -8.64 29.83
CA THR A 63 -28.71 -8.42 30.33
C THR A 63 -29.73 -9.27 29.61
N GLU A 64 -29.42 -9.72 28.39
CA GLU A 64 -30.33 -10.45 27.51
C GLU A 64 -29.60 -11.49 26.68
N ALA A 65 -30.22 -12.64 26.42
CA ALA A 65 -29.81 -13.61 25.42
C ALA A 65 -31.00 -13.83 24.47
N ARG A 66 -30.79 -13.67 23.18
CA ARG A 66 -31.81 -13.85 22.14
C ARG A 66 -31.26 -14.63 20.97
N VAL A 67 -32.16 -15.24 20.20
CA VAL A 67 -31.83 -15.83 18.90
C VAL A 67 -31.69 -14.69 17.89
N ASP A 68 -30.66 -14.74 17.07
CA ASP A 68 -30.45 -13.84 15.94
C ASP A 68 -30.37 -14.65 14.64
N SER A 69 -30.23 -13.98 13.49
CA SER A 69 -30.11 -14.64 12.19
C SER A 69 -28.89 -15.55 12.15
N ALA A 70 -29.11 -16.77 11.64
CA ALA A 70 -28.04 -17.70 11.33
C ALA A 70 -27.38 -17.43 9.95
N GLU A 71 -27.94 -16.49 9.17
CA GLU A 71 -27.34 -16.05 7.92
C GLU A 71 -26.16 -15.13 8.23
N LEU A 72 -24.93 -15.59 7.94
CA LEU A 72 -23.70 -14.84 8.15
C LEU A 72 -23.33 -13.98 6.92
N THR A 73 -24.24 -13.93 5.94
CA THR A 73 -24.10 -13.07 4.76
C THR A 73 -24.58 -11.67 5.12
N GLU A 74 -23.75 -10.66 5.00
CA GLU A 74 -24.16 -9.27 5.21
C GLU A 74 -25.19 -8.87 4.15
N VAL A 75 -26.28 -8.19 4.58
CA VAL A 75 -27.34 -7.67 3.69
C VAL A 75 -26.78 -6.65 2.71
N VAL A 76 -25.77 -5.91 3.10
CA VAL A 76 -24.88 -5.12 2.23
C VAL A 76 -23.52 -5.80 2.28
N PRO A 77 -23.06 -6.42 1.18
CA PRO A 77 -21.75 -7.07 1.18
C PRO A 77 -20.67 -6.03 1.53
N THR A 78 -20.14 -6.11 2.74
CA THR A 78 -18.93 -5.37 3.07
C THR A 78 -17.83 -5.97 2.23
N GLN A 79 -17.36 -5.22 1.22
CA GLN A 79 -16.22 -5.65 0.42
C GLN A 79 -14.97 -5.48 1.27
N TYR A 80 -14.47 -6.58 1.78
CA TYR A 80 -13.18 -6.60 2.44
C TYR A 80 -12.07 -6.65 1.39
N HIS A 81 -11.23 -5.61 1.35
CA HIS A 81 -10.09 -5.53 0.47
C HIS A 81 -8.80 -5.60 1.29
N ALA A 82 -8.03 -6.65 1.07
CA ALA A 82 -6.64 -6.69 1.48
C ALA A 82 -5.79 -5.94 0.45
N ASP A 83 -4.68 -5.34 0.88
CA ASP A 83 -3.80 -4.60 -0.03
C ASP A 83 -3.20 -5.54 -1.08
N LEU A 84 -2.77 -6.75 -0.69
CA LEU A 84 -2.22 -7.75 -1.59
C LEU A 84 -2.42 -9.17 -1.04
N VAL A 85 -2.57 -10.14 -1.94
CA VAL A 85 -2.54 -11.58 -1.61
C VAL A 85 -1.49 -12.27 -2.46
N VAL A 86 -0.54 -12.93 -1.82
CA VAL A 86 0.49 -13.76 -2.46
C VAL A 86 0.15 -15.23 -2.26
N LEU A 87 0.15 -16.01 -3.35
CA LEU A 87 -0.10 -17.44 -3.31
C LEU A 87 1.18 -18.23 -3.55
N LEU A 88 1.46 -19.19 -2.70
CA LEU A 88 2.46 -20.21 -2.95
C LEU A 88 1.78 -21.41 -3.60
N LEU A 89 2.30 -21.83 -4.75
CA LEU A 89 1.67 -22.85 -5.61
C LEU A 89 2.56 -24.08 -5.75
N ASP A 90 1.93 -25.26 -5.63
CA ASP A 90 2.49 -26.54 -6.07
C ASP A 90 1.38 -27.26 -6.86
N GLY A 91 1.21 -26.85 -8.14
CA GLY A 91 0.07 -27.24 -8.97
C GLY A 91 -1.28 -26.69 -8.51
N ARG A 92 -1.42 -26.43 -7.20
CA ARG A 92 -2.56 -25.77 -6.53
C ARG A 92 -2.04 -24.84 -5.42
N PRO A 93 -2.86 -23.95 -4.89
CA PRO A 93 -2.47 -23.16 -3.71
C PRO A 93 -2.12 -24.08 -2.53
N VAL A 94 -0.90 -23.94 -2.01
CA VAL A 94 -0.43 -24.66 -0.81
C VAL A 94 -0.30 -23.75 0.40
N PHE A 95 -0.21 -22.43 0.17
CA PHE A 95 -0.17 -21.41 1.20
C PHE A 95 -0.58 -20.05 0.63
N ALA A 96 -1.26 -19.23 1.42
CA ALA A 96 -1.62 -17.87 1.03
C ALA A 96 -1.11 -16.87 2.07
N ILE A 97 -0.61 -15.73 1.61
CA ILE A 97 -0.11 -14.64 2.46
C ILE A 97 -0.94 -13.39 2.13
N VAL A 98 -1.69 -12.89 3.11
CA VAL A 98 -2.26 -11.54 3.05
C VAL A 98 -1.17 -10.57 3.45
N VAL A 99 -0.85 -9.63 2.58
CA VAL A 99 0.10 -8.55 2.86
C VAL A 99 -0.68 -7.26 3.04
N GLU A 100 -0.46 -6.58 4.16
CA GLU A 100 -1.08 -5.31 4.53
C GLU A 100 0.00 -4.27 4.83
N VAL A 101 -0.06 -3.13 4.17
CA VAL A 101 0.85 -2.00 4.42
C VAL A 101 0.17 -1.01 5.36
N GLN A 102 0.73 -0.83 6.55
CA GLN A 102 0.16 0.07 7.56
C GLN A 102 1.04 1.30 7.76
N LEU A 103 0.53 2.47 7.38
CA LEU A 103 1.21 3.75 7.58
C LEU A 103 0.82 4.41 8.91
N ALA A 104 -0.32 4.03 9.49
CA ALA A 104 -0.84 4.52 10.76
C ALA A 104 -1.64 3.43 11.48
N ARG A 105 -1.96 3.67 12.77
CA ARG A 105 -2.85 2.78 13.52
C ARG A 105 -4.27 2.92 13.02
N ASP A 106 -4.88 1.79 12.62
CA ASP A 106 -6.27 1.69 12.21
C ASP A 106 -6.99 0.60 13.03
N PRO A 107 -7.79 0.99 14.05
CA PRO A 107 -8.49 0.03 14.91
C PRO A 107 -9.43 -0.92 14.15
N ASP A 108 -9.97 -0.52 12.99
CA ASP A 108 -10.88 -1.33 12.20
C ASP A 108 -10.19 -2.54 11.55
N LYS A 109 -8.88 -2.43 11.31
CA LYS A 109 -8.05 -3.56 10.85
C LYS A 109 -8.05 -4.73 11.83
N ARG A 110 -8.16 -4.47 13.12
CA ARG A 110 -8.26 -5.54 14.13
C ARG A 110 -9.53 -6.38 14.01
N ARG A 111 -10.58 -5.86 13.36
CA ARG A 111 -11.81 -6.59 13.03
C ARG A 111 -11.74 -7.25 11.68
N SER A 112 -11.16 -6.58 10.67
CA SER A 112 -11.13 -7.09 9.29
C SER A 112 -10.04 -8.13 9.05
N TRP A 113 -8.86 -8.02 9.66
CA TRP A 113 -7.77 -8.99 9.47
C TRP A 113 -8.13 -10.45 9.77
N PRO A 114 -8.84 -10.79 10.87
CA PRO A 114 -9.31 -12.16 11.08
C PRO A 114 -10.25 -12.66 9.98
N VAL A 115 -11.11 -11.76 9.48
CA VAL A 115 -12.05 -12.08 8.38
C VAL A 115 -11.29 -12.38 7.09
N TYR A 116 -10.23 -11.61 6.76
CA TYR A 116 -9.39 -11.86 5.60
C TYR A 116 -8.80 -13.27 5.61
N LEU A 117 -8.22 -13.66 6.74
CA LEU A 117 -7.59 -14.97 6.88
C LEU A 117 -8.61 -16.10 6.81
N ALA A 118 -9.72 -15.99 7.57
CA ALA A 118 -10.76 -16.99 7.58
C ALA A 118 -11.43 -17.16 6.21
N GLY A 119 -11.77 -16.02 5.56
CA GLY A 119 -12.40 -16.01 4.24
C GLY A 119 -11.46 -16.53 3.14
N LEU A 120 -10.20 -16.14 3.15
CA LEU A 120 -9.21 -16.59 2.18
C LEU A 120 -8.92 -18.09 2.34
N ARG A 121 -8.74 -18.56 3.59
CA ARG A 121 -8.57 -19.96 3.91
C ARG A 121 -9.75 -20.81 3.44
N ALA A 122 -10.98 -20.38 3.71
CA ALA A 122 -12.18 -21.07 3.28
C ALA A 122 -12.31 -21.15 1.75
N ARG A 123 -11.89 -20.08 1.05
CA ARG A 123 -11.95 -20.00 -0.42
C ARG A 123 -10.90 -20.86 -1.11
N LEU A 124 -9.67 -20.91 -0.58
CA LEU A 124 -8.53 -21.55 -1.24
C LEU A 124 -8.21 -22.94 -0.71
N ASP A 125 -8.83 -23.36 0.39
CA ASP A 125 -8.58 -24.63 1.09
C ASP A 125 -7.08 -24.86 1.38
N CYS A 126 -6.38 -23.81 1.80
CA CYS A 126 -4.97 -23.89 2.19
C CYS A 126 -4.69 -23.01 3.42
N PRO A 127 -3.59 -23.27 4.17
CA PRO A 127 -3.15 -22.40 5.25
C PRO A 127 -2.94 -20.96 4.77
N THR A 128 -3.24 -19.99 5.65
CA THR A 128 -3.13 -18.56 5.38
C THR A 128 -2.37 -17.85 6.49
N ALA A 129 -1.58 -16.84 6.14
CA ALA A 129 -0.90 -15.96 7.08
C ALA A 129 -1.19 -14.49 6.77
N LEU A 130 -1.12 -13.65 7.78
CA LEU A 130 -1.15 -12.19 7.67
C LEU A 130 0.24 -11.64 7.92
N LEU A 131 0.78 -10.93 6.94
CA LEU A 131 2.00 -10.14 7.03
C LEU A 131 1.65 -8.66 7.00
N VAL A 132 1.90 -7.95 8.08
CA VAL A 132 1.76 -6.49 8.16
C VAL A 132 3.13 -5.88 7.96
N VAL A 133 3.26 -4.94 7.03
CA VAL A 133 4.50 -4.22 6.73
C VAL A 133 4.32 -2.76 7.10
N THR A 134 5.28 -2.19 7.81
CA THR A 134 5.26 -0.77 8.19
C THR A 134 6.68 -0.22 8.35
N ALA A 135 6.84 1.06 8.06
CA ALA A 135 8.09 1.80 8.29
C ALA A 135 8.12 2.53 9.66
N ASP A 136 7.08 2.37 10.49
CA ASP A 136 6.94 3.01 11.81
C ASP A 136 6.94 1.98 12.94
N GLU A 137 7.84 2.12 13.91
CA GLU A 137 8.00 1.17 15.02
C GLU A 137 6.80 1.16 15.98
N ALA A 138 6.15 2.30 16.17
CA ALA A 138 4.96 2.38 17.02
C ALA A 138 3.74 1.73 16.36
N VAL A 139 3.66 1.79 15.01
CA VAL A 139 2.66 1.07 14.22
C VAL A 139 2.97 -0.43 14.23
N ALA A 140 4.25 -0.83 14.09
CA ALA A 140 4.67 -2.22 14.16
C ALA A 140 4.30 -2.85 15.52
N THR A 141 4.62 -2.17 16.61
CA THR A 141 4.25 -2.59 17.97
C THR A 141 2.74 -2.75 18.11
N TRP A 142 1.95 -1.80 17.62
CA TRP A 142 0.49 -1.86 17.66
C TRP A 142 -0.06 -3.00 16.81
N ALA A 143 0.43 -3.17 15.58
CA ALA A 143 -0.03 -4.21 14.65
C ALA A 143 0.26 -5.62 15.18
N GLY A 144 1.41 -5.81 15.85
CA GLY A 144 1.80 -7.09 16.44
C GLY A 144 1.03 -7.50 17.69
N GLN A 145 0.16 -6.63 18.24
CA GLN A 145 -0.68 -6.97 19.40
C GLN A 145 -1.63 -8.13 19.08
N PRO A 146 -1.76 -9.13 19.94
CA PRO A 146 -2.70 -10.21 19.73
C PRO A 146 -4.14 -9.69 19.58
N ILE A 147 -4.87 -10.28 18.67
CA ILE A 147 -6.31 -10.04 18.45
C ILE A 147 -7.04 -11.25 19.01
N ASP A 148 -7.63 -11.09 20.18
CA ASP A 148 -8.49 -12.10 20.78
C ASP A 148 -9.88 -12.01 20.12
N LEU A 149 -10.36 -13.15 19.59
CA LEU A 149 -11.68 -13.24 18.96
C LEU A 149 -12.77 -13.70 19.94
N GLY A 150 -12.43 -13.86 21.23
CA GLY A 150 -13.36 -14.28 22.28
C GLY A 150 -13.64 -15.78 22.33
N HIS A 151 -13.25 -16.57 21.35
CA HIS A 151 -13.34 -18.02 21.40
C HIS A 151 -12.06 -18.61 22.00
N PRO A 152 -12.13 -19.54 22.99
CA PRO A 152 -10.95 -20.11 23.63
C PRO A 152 -9.95 -20.67 22.60
N GLY A 153 -8.70 -20.18 22.69
CA GLY A 153 -7.64 -20.58 21.76
C GLY A 153 -7.70 -19.94 20.37
N PHE A 154 -8.67 -19.04 20.10
CA PHE A 154 -8.74 -18.33 18.84
C PHE A 154 -8.21 -16.90 18.98
N THR A 155 -6.91 -16.79 18.90
CA THR A 155 -6.19 -15.51 18.93
C THR A 155 -5.36 -15.38 17.68
N LEU A 156 -5.58 -14.30 16.90
CA LEU A 156 -4.73 -13.96 15.77
C LEU A 156 -3.53 -13.15 16.27
N ARG A 157 -2.32 -13.59 15.95
CA ARG A 157 -1.08 -12.80 16.10
C ARG A 157 -0.57 -12.42 14.73
N PRO A 158 -0.76 -11.16 14.28
CA PRO A 158 -0.22 -10.73 13.00
C PRO A 158 1.30 -10.88 12.97
N LEU A 159 1.84 -11.33 11.83
CA LEU A 159 3.27 -11.31 11.56
C LEU A 159 3.63 -9.90 11.09
N VAL A 160 4.54 -9.24 11.78
CA VAL A 160 4.86 -7.83 11.48
C VAL A 160 6.29 -7.68 11.02
N MET A 161 6.46 -7.04 9.89
CA MET A 161 7.74 -6.56 9.36
C MET A 161 7.82 -5.05 9.64
N GLY A 162 8.34 -4.71 10.81
CA GLY A 162 8.68 -3.33 11.18
C GLY A 162 10.14 -3.01 10.90
N PRO A 163 10.57 -1.74 11.08
CA PRO A 163 11.95 -1.32 10.81
C PRO A 163 13.00 -2.22 11.47
N GLY A 164 12.83 -2.50 12.76
CA GLY A 164 13.76 -3.35 13.52
C GLY A 164 13.84 -4.82 13.08
N SER A 165 12.91 -5.29 12.24
CA SER A 165 12.89 -6.66 11.71
C SER A 165 13.49 -6.77 10.32
N VAL A 166 13.70 -5.66 9.61
CA VAL A 166 14.25 -5.65 8.26
C VAL A 166 15.75 -5.88 8.32
N PRO A 167 16.29 -6.89 7.61
CA PRO A 167 17.74 -7.09 7.54
C PRO A 167 18.44 -5.92 6.86
N ILE A 168 19.60 -5.52 7.41
CA ILE A 168 20.46 -4.51 6.80
C ILE A 168 21.16 -5.12 5.58
N VAL A 169 21.06 -4.46 4.43
CA VAL A 169 21.71 -4.85 3.17
C VAL A 169 22.61 -3.71 2.71
N THR A 170 23.92 -3.90 2.85
CA THR A 170 24.97 -2.96 2.41
C THR A 170 25.87 -3.56 1.33
N ASP A 171 25.78 -4.86 1.12
CA ASP A 171 26.53 -5.56 0.08
C ASP A 171 25.87 -5.39 -1.28
N GLU A 172 26.63 -4.91 -2.27
CA GLU A 172 26.13 -4.62 -3.61
C GLU A 172 25.73 -5.88 -4.39
N GLU A 173 26.41 -7.03 -4.17
CA GLU A 173 26.06 -8.28 -4.86
C GLU A 173 24.77 -8.85 -4.31
N VAL A 174 24.58 -8.79 -2.99
CA VAL A 174 23.32 -9.17 -2.34
C VAL A 174 22.18 -8.27 -2.82
N ALA A 175 22.44 -6.98 -2.98
CA ALA A 175 21.48 -6.02 -3.51
C ALA A 175 21.10 -6.31 -4.98
N ARG A 176 22.09 -6.63 -5.84
CA ARG A 176 21.82 -7.02 -7.24
C ARG A 176 21.03 -8.32 -7.34
N ALA A 177 21.28 -9.28 -6.46
CA ALA A 177 20.54 -10.54 -6.44
C ALA A 177 19.09 -10.40 -5.95
N ALA A 178 18.82 -9.43 -5.08
CA ALA A 178 17.48 -9.18 -4.50
C ALA A 178 17.24 -7.68 -4.27
N PRO A 179 17.00 -6.90 -5.33
CA PRO A 179 16.84 -5.44 -5.26
C PRO A 179 15.76 -4.99 -4.29
N GLU A 180 14.62 -5.70 -4.24
CA GLU A 180 13.50 -5.38 -3.35
C GLU A 180 13.89 -5.47 -1.87
N ARG A 181 14.75 -6.41 -1.50
CA ARG A 181 15.28 -6.54 -0.13
C ARG A 181 16.20 -5.37 0.22
N ALA A 182 17.02 -4.92 -0.73
CA ALA A 182 17.88 -3.77 -0.54
C ALA A 182 17.09 -2.47 -0.41
N VAL A 183 16.05 -2.27 -1.23
CA VAL A 183 15.12 -1.14 -1.13
C VAL A 183 14.42 -1.14 0.23
N LEU A 184 13.89 -2.28 0.66
CA LEU A 184 13.24 -2.41 1.96
C LEU A 184 14.22 -2.10 3.11
N SER A 185 15.47 -2.56 3.00
CA SER A 185 16.54 -2.20 3.94
C SER A 185 16.81 -0.70 3.99
N ALA A 186 16.89 -0.03 2.83
CA ALA A 186 17.09 1.41 2.78
C ALA A 186 15.89 2.19 3.34
N MET A 187 14.66 1.73 3.09
CA MET A 187 13.44 2.33 3.67
C MET A 187 13.40 2.20 5.20
N ALA A 188 13.89 1.08 5.75
CA ALA A 188 13.90 0.84 7.18
C ALA A 188 15.03 1.60 7.90
N HIS A 189 16.23 1.62 7.32
CA HIS A 189 17.48 2.05 7.96
C HIS A 189 18.08 3.33 7.36
N GLY A 190 17.47 3.89 6.33
CA GLY A 190 18.00 5.06 5.61
C GLY A 190 18.14 6.32 6.47
N ARG A 191 17.39 6.42 7.57
CA ARG A 191 17.49 7.53 8.54
C ARG A 191 18.54 7.33 9.61
N GLU A 192 19.08 6.13 9.74
CA GLU A 192 20.13 5.77 10.68
C GLU A 192 21.53 6.21 10.17
N ALA A 193 22.55 6.02 10.98
CA ALA A 193 23.93 6.33 10.60
C ALA A 193 24.42 5.55 9.37
N ILE A 194 23.87 4.35 9.15
CA ILE A 194 24.18 3.46 8.01
C ILE A 194 23.41 3.83 6.73
N GLY A 195 22.59 4.90 6.77
CA GLY A 195 21.68 5.28 5.67
C GLY A 195 22.36 5.42 4.31
N TRP A 196 23.61 5.93 4.28
CA TRP A 196 24.37 6.02 3.04
C TRP A 196 24.79 4.65 2.49
N ASP A 197 25.21 3.72 3.34
CA ASP A 197 25.69 2.41 2.90
C ASP A 197 24.55 1.56 2.33
N VAL A 198 23.35 1.60 2.96
CA VAL A 198 22.17 0.91 2.42
C VAL A 198 21.69 1.55 1.11
N ALA A 199 21.73 2.87 0.99
CA ALA A 199 21.37 3.58 -0.24
C ALA A 199 22.33 3.23 -1.40
N LYS A 200 23.64 3.19 -1.11
CA LYS A 200 24.69 2.81 -2.08
C LYS A 200 24.47 1.39 -2.61
N ALA A 201 24.11 0.44 -1.75
CA ALA A 201 23.82 -0.93 -2.18
C ALA A 201 22.62 -0.97 -3.15
N VAL A 202 21.54 -0.20 -2.89
CA VAL A 202 20.43 -0.09 -3.83
C VAL A 202 20.87 0.50 -5.16
N LEU A 203 21.63 1.60 -5.15
CA LEU A 203 22.13 2.23 -6.38
C LEU A 203 22.89 1.25 -7.28
N ALA A 204 23.67 0.35 -6.68
CA ALA A 204 24.41 -0.68 -7.43
C ALA A 204 23.50 -1.72 -8.10
N ALA A 205 22.26 -1.88 -7.62
CA ALA A 205 21.29 -2.82 -8.17
C ALA A 205 20.38 -2.21 -9.26
N LEU A 206 20.19 -0.88 -9.28
CA LEU A 206 19.27 -0.21 -10.21
C LEU A 206 19.58 -0.48 -11.69
N PRO A 207 20.85 -0.51 -12.16
CA PRO A 207 21.16 -0.70 -13.58
C PRO A 207 20.68 -2.02 -14.17
N GLY A 208 20.40 -3.03 -13.34
CA GLY A 208 19.88 -4.34 -13.76
C GLY A 208 18.36 -4.41 -13.88
N LEU A 209 17.63 -3.31 -13.59
CA LEU A 209 16.18 -3.27 -13.53
C LEU A 209 15.60 -2.57 -14.75
N GLU A 210 14.31 -2.86 -15.04
CA GLU A 210 13.52 -2.07 -15.98
C GLU A 210 13.39 -0.61 -15.52
N GLU A 211 13.30 0.33 -16.46
CA GLU A 211 13.35 1.77 -16.22
C GLU A 211 12.34 2.23 -15.17
N ASP A 212 11.06 1.86 -15.30
CA ASP A 212 10.00 2.27 -14.37
C ASP A 212 10.23 1.74 -12.95
N ARG A 213 10.73 0.51 -12.85
CA ARG A 213 11.02 -0.13 -11.56
C ARG A 213 12.25 0.48 -10.89
N ALA A 214 13.30 0.75 -11.65
CA ALA A 214 14.48 1.45 -11.15
C ALA A 214 14.14 2.85 -10.64
N ARG A 215 13.26 3.55 -11.36
CA ARG A 215 12.72 4.85 -11.00
C ARG A 215 11.98 4.81 -9.66
N LEU A 216 11.00 3.92 -9.53
CA LEU A 216 10.24 3.76 -8.30
C LEU A 216 11.16 3.48 -7.11
N TYR A 217 12.13 2.58 -7.26
CA TYR A 217 13.05 2.24 -6.18
C TYR A 217 13.96 3.39 -5.81
N PHE A 218 14.42 4.15 -6.80
CA PHE A 218 15.18 5.37 -6.56
C PHE A 218 14.41 6.38 -5.71
N ASP A 219 13.14 6.65 -6.05
CA ASP A 219 12.30 7.60 -5.34
C ASP A 219 12.00 7.14 -3.90
N LEU A 220 11.69 5.85 -3.71
CA LEU A 220 11.44 5.26 -2.40
C LEU A 220 12.67 5.38 -1.48
N VAL A 221 13.86 5.14 -2.02
CA VAL A 221 15.11 5.26 -1.26
C VAL A 221 15.39 6.72 -0.94
N GLY A 222 15.35 7.61 -1.93
CA GLY A 222 15.60 9.04 -1.73
C GLY A 222 14.73 9.67 -0.64
N GLY A 223 13.43 9.31 -0.60
CA GLY A 223 12.50 9.77 0.41
C GLY A 223 12.72 9.17 1.81
N SER A 224 13.50 8.09 1.91
CA SER A 224 13.73 7.36 3.16
C SER A 224 15.06 7.72 3.86
N LEU A 225 15.94 8.50 3.21
CA LEU A 225 17.27 8.83 3.74
C LEU A 225 17.23 9.95 4.78
N ASN A 226 18.21 9.94 5.69
CA ASN A 226 18.53 11.12 6.49
C ASN A 226 19.16 12.23 5.61
N GLU A 227 19.25 13.45 6.14
CA GLU A 227 19.75 14.62 5.40
C GLU A 227 21.16 14.41 4.82
N ALA A 228 22.08 13.85 5.60
CA ALA A 228 23.45 13.63 5.17
C ALA A 228 23.54 12.56 4.05
N ALA A 229 22.85 11.46 4.21
CA ALA A 229 22.78 10.41 3.20
C ALA A 229 22.08 10.89 1.92
N ARG A 230 21.02 11.70 2.04
CA ARG A 230 20.31 12.32 0.92
C ARG A 230 21.22 13.28 0.16
N MET A 231 21.96 14.15 0.84
CA MET A 231 22.92 15.04 0.20
C MET A 231 24.00 14.25 -0.56
N ALA A 232 24.53 13.17 0.03
CA ALA A 232 25.50 12.32 -0.65
C ALA A 232 24.89 11.60 -1.87
N PHE A 233 23.65 11.13 -1.76
CA PHE A 233 22.88 10.50 -2.81
C PHE A 233 22.64 11.48 -3.99
N GLU A 234 22.21 12.70 -3.71
CA GLU A 234 22.02 13.77 -4.70
C GLU A 234 23.35 14.22 -5.32
N ALA A 235 24.42 14.37 -4.51
CA ALA A 235 25.76 14.74 -4.99
C ALA A 235 26.34 13.68 -5.93
N LEU A 236 26.12 12.40 -5.65
CA LEU A 236 26.55 11.31 -6.54
C LEU A 236 25.88 11.43 -7.91
N MET A 237 24.62 11.82 -7.95
CA MET A 237 23.87 12.05 -9.20
C MET A 237 24.36 13.30 -9.96
N GLN A 238 24.87 14.31 -9.25
CA GLN A 238 25.42 15.54 -9.87
C GLN A 238 26.84 15.38 -10.38
N SER A 239 27.63 14.47 -9.79
CA SER A 239 29.08 14.35 -10.02
C SER A 239 29.47 13.54 -11.26
N ASN A 240 28.71 13.49 -12.32
CA ASN A 240 29.08 12.79 -13.56
C ASN A 240 29.68 11.37 -13.31
N TYR A 241 29.30 10.73 -12.22
CA TYR A 241 29.54 9.31 -12.08
C TYR A 241 28.88 8.68 -13.30
N GLU A 242 29.67 8.09 -14.19
CA GLU A 242 29.19 7.39 -15.37
C GLU A 242 28.22 6.29 -14.93
N TYR A 243 27.00 6.70 -14.58
CA TYR A 243 25.90 5.77 -14.55
C TYR A 243 25.77 5.25 -15.96
N GLN A 244 26.02 3.98 -16.14
CA GLN A 244 25.95 3.28 -17.42
C GLN A 244 24.51 3.26 -17.98
N THR A 245 23.58 3.98 -17.38
CA THR A 245 22.20 4.12 -17.87
C THR A 245 21.89 5.58 -18.14
N ASP A 246 21.44 5.89 -19.36
CA ASP A 246 20.83 7.18 -19.75
C ASP A 246 19.65 7.57 -18.84
N PHE A 247 19.13 6.63 -18.08
CA PHE A 247 18.07 6.71 -17.08
C PHE A 247 18.39 7.71 -15.97
N ALA A 248 19.50 7.56 -15.24
CA ALA A 248 19.81 8.43 -14.11
C ALA A 248 20.01 9.89 -14.54
N ARG A 249 20.59 10.14 -15.73
CA ARG A 249 20.74 11.49 -16.31
C ARG A 249 19.41 12.12 -16.70
N LYS A 250 18.54 11.37 -17.34
CA LYS A 250 17.21 11.83 -17.77
C LYS A 250 16.33 12.15 -16.57
N TYR A 251 16.40 11.31 -15.53
CA TYR A 251 15.52 11.37 -14.38
C TYR A 251 15.85 12.49 -13.41
N TYR A 252 17.14 12.68 -13.11
CA TYR A 252 17.59 13.84 -12.32
C TYR A 252 17.24 15.17 -13.01
N GLY A 253 17.38 15.20 -14.35
CA GLY A 253 16.97 16.34 -15.15
C GLY A 253 15.46 16.63 -15.03
N GLN A 254 14.62 15.61 -15.04
CA GLN A 254 13.15 15.73 -14.93
C GLN A 254 12.71 16.08 -13.49
N GLY A 255 13.19 15.38 -12.47
CA GLY A 255 12.85 15.68 -11.07
C GLY A 255 13.34 17.06 -10.62
N LYS A 256 14.51 17.52 -11.13
CA LYS A 256 15.00 18.88 -10.90
C LYS A 256 14.14 19.94 -11.64
N ALA A 257 13.62 19.61 -12.80
CA ALA A 257 12.71 20.48 -13.54
C ALA A 257 11.34 20.56 -12.86
N GLU A 258 10.79 19.42 -12.43
CA GLU A 258 9.52 19.32 -11.70
C GLU A 258 9.59 20.03 -10.34
N GLY A 259 10.64 19.81 -9.54
CA GLY A 259 10.85 20.51 -8.28
C GLY A 259 10.99 22.03 -8.43
N LYS A 260 11.63 22.50 -9.52
CA LYS A 260 11.71 23.94 -9.81
C LYS A 260 10.38 24.54 -10.24
N THR A 261 9.56 23.79 -11.00
CA THR A 261 8.22 24.25 -11.39
C THR A 261 7.28 24.28 -10.20
N GLU A 262 7.35 23.29 -9.29
CA GLU A 262 6.57 23.26 -8.05
C GLU A 262 6.91 24.46 -7.15
N THR A 263 8.18 24.65 -6.84
CA THR A 263 8.66 25.81 -6.04
C THR A 263 8.24 27.15 -6.68
N ALA A 264 8.28 27.25 -8.02
CA ALA A 264 7.86 28.46 -8.69
C ALA A 264 6.34 28.70 -8.61
N ARG A 265 5.51 27.62 -8.62
CA ARG A 265 4.06 27.71 -8.40
C ARG A 265 3.74 28.14 -6.97
N GLU A 266 4.38 27.53 -5.98
CA GLU A 266 4.23 27.89 -4.56
C GLU A 266 4.57 29.35 -4.33
N ALA A 267 5.71 29.83 -4.84
CA ALA A 267 6.11 31.23 -4.74
C ALA A 267 5.10 32.22 -5.37
N ILE A 268 4.43 31.82 -6.47
CA ILE A 268 3.35 32.63 -7.05
C ILE A 268 2.16 32.70 -6.10
N TYR A 269 1.75 31.58 -5.51
CA TYR A 269 0.63 31.55 -4.57
C TYR A 269 0.89 32.37 -3.33
N GLU A 270 2.08 32.25 -2.72
CA GLU A 270 2.49 33.04 -1.55
C GLU A 270 2.46 34.53 -1.80
N VAL A 271 3.01 35.00 -2.94
CA VAL A 271 3.00 36.41 -3.30
C VAL A 271 1.60 36.96 -3.52
N LEU A 272 0.72 36.20 -4.21
CA LEU A 272 -0.65 36.63 -4.47
C LEU A 272 -1.47 36.64 -3.17
N GLU A 273 -1.28 35.68 -2.29
CA GLU A 273 -1.92 35.61 -0.98
C GLU A 273 -1.47 36.79 -0.08
N ALA A 274 -0.16 37.03 0.01
CA ALA A 274 0.41 38.14 0.78
C ALA A 274 -0.11 39.54 0.31
N ARG A 275 -0.47 39.62 -0.97
CA ARG A 275 -1.04 40.85 -1.56
C ARG A 275 -2.56 40.90 -1.53
N GLY A 276 -3.23 39.89 -0.96
CA GLY A 276 -4.68 39.82 -0.87
C GLY A 276 -5.39 39.62 -2.22
N ILE A 277 -4.70 39.13 -3.26
CA ILE A 277 -5.25 38.89 -4.59
C ILE A 277 -5.92 37.49 -4.59
N GLN A 278 -7.24 37.48 -4.71
CA GLN A 278 -8.03 36.25 -4.70
C GLN A 278 -7.89 35.47 -6.02
N LEU A 279 -7.62 34.16 -5.93
CA LEU A 279 -7.54 33.26 -7.06
C LEU A 279 -8.85 32.49 -7.24
N SER A 280 -9.48 32.59 -8.41
CA SER A 280 -10.58 31.70 -8.79
C SER A 280 -10.09 30.25 -8.97
N PRO A 281 -10.97 29.25 -8.91
CA PRO A 281 -10.62 27.86 -9.21
C PRO A 281 -9.95 27.69 -10.59
N GLU A 282 -10.41 28.43 -11.59
CA GLU A 282 -9.84 28.43 -12.96
C GLU A 282 -8.41 28.98 -12.99
N HIS A 283 -8.14 30.06 -12.26
CA HIS A 283 -6.81 30.64 -12.14
C HIS A 283 -5.84 29.68 -11.45
N ARG A 284 -6.27 29.01 -10.37
CA ARG A 284 -5.47 27.98 -9.69
C ARG A 284 -5.14 26.82 -10.61
N GLN A 285 -6.13 26.33 -11.35
CA GLN A 285 -5.93 25.23 -12.30
C GLN A 285 -4.95 25.61 -13.42
N ARG A 286 -4.99 26.84 -13.90
CA ARG A 286 -4.09 27.32 -14.97
C ARG A 286 -2.64 27.44 -14.48
N ILE A 287 -2.42 27.91 -13.25
CA ILE A 287 -1.08 28.00 -12.64
C ILE A 287 -0.58 26.57 -12.36
N ALA A 288 -1.40 25.71 -11.78
CA ALA A 288 -1.05 24.32 -11.46
C ALA A 288 -0.71 23.49 -12.71
N GLY A 289 -1.40 23.71 -13.82
CA GLY A 289 -1.17 23.02 -15.10
C GLY A 289 -0.03 23.58 -15.95
N CYS A 290 0.65 24.64 -15.52
CA CYS A 290 1.78 25.21 -16.26
C CYS A 290 3.07 24.45 -15.98
N GLU A 291 3.65 23.80 -16.99
CA GLU A 291 4.92 23.06 -16.91
C GLU A 291 6.14 23.88 -17.37
N ASP A 292 5.91 25.04 -17.97
CA ASP A 292 6.98 25.94 -18.43
C ASP A 292 7.55 26.78 -17.27
N LEU A 293 8.76 26.42 -16.83
CA LEU A 293 9.46 27.11 -15.73
C LEU A 293 9.71 28.60 -16.04
N GLU A 294 10.01 28.97 -17.28
CA GLU A 294 10.27 30.37 -17.62
C GLU A 294 8.98 31.18 -17.61
N GLN A 295 7.86 30.57 -18.00
CA GLN A 295 6.53 31.15 -17.85
C GLN A 295 6.18 31.36 -16.37
N LEU A 296 6.41 30.33 -15.52
CA LEU A 296 6.17 30.44 -14.07
C LEU A 296 7.04 31.54 -13.43
N LYS A 297 8.30 31.61 -13.79
CA LYS A 297 9.19 32.71 -13.32
C LYS A 297 8.74 34.08 -13.80
N ALA A 298 8.21 34.19 -15.01
CA ALA A 298 7.65 35.44 -15.52
C ALA A 298 6.40 35.83 -14.72
N TRP A 299 5.51 34.88 -14.44
CA TRP A 299 4.33 35.11 -13.61
C TRP A 299 4.71 35.46 -12.17
N HIS A 300 5.68 34.78 -11.57
CA HIS A 300 6.18 35.13 -10.22
C HIS A 300 6.69 36.58 -10.13
N ARG A 301 7.50 37.00 -11.11
CA ARG A 301 7.96 38.40 -11.15
C ARG A 301 6.82 39.41 -11.28
N LEU A 302 5.82 39.08 -12.12
CA LEU A 302 4.65 39.94 -12.31
C LEU A 302 3.71 39.91 -11.11
N ALA A 303 3.62 38.79 -10.37
CA ALA A 303 2.82 38.68 -9.17
C ALA A 303 3.16 39.75 -8.12
N VAL A 304 4.41 40.24 -8.11
CA VAL A 304 4.88 41.31 -7.21
C VAL A 304 4.24 42.67 -7.53
N THR A 305 3.88 42.95 -8.78
CA THR A 305 3.41 44.27 -9.23
C THR A 305 2.02 44.28 -9.84
N ALA A 306 1.53 43.14 -10.32
CA ALA A 306 0.22 43.01 -10.95
C ALA A 306 -0.91 43.43 -10.01
N THR A 307 -1.92 44.10 -10.52
CA THR A 307 -3.13 44.51 -9.78
C THR A 307 -4.27 43.51 -9.91
N SER A 308 -4.17 42.57 -10.85
CA SER A 308 -5.13 41.45 -11.01
C SER A 308 -4.45 40.21 -11.54
N VAL A 309 -5.12 39.05 -11.39
CA VAL A 309 -4.62 37.73 -11.85
C VAL A 309 -4.60 37.65 -13.38
N GLU A 310 -5.52 38.34 -14.06
CA GLU A 310 -5.60 38.35 -15.51
C GLU A 310 -4.36 39.02 -16.12
N GLN A 311 -3.85 40.09 -15.51
CA GLN A 311 -2.59 40.73 -15.95
C GLN A 311 -1.40 39.80 -15.85
N LEU A 312 -1.37 38.94 -14.81
CA LEU A 312 -0.34 37.95 -14.62
C LEU A 312 -0.41 36.88 -15.70
N LEU A 313 -1.60 36.31 -15.94
CA LEU A 313 -1.79 35.13 -16.81
C LEU A 313 -1.77 35.47 -18.31
N THR A 314 -1.89 36.76 -18.71
CA THR A 314 -1.77 37.21 -20.10
C THR A 314 -0.34 37.47 -20.56
N ALA A 315 0.62 37.52 -19.63
CA ALA A 315 2.01 37.78 -19.98
C ALA A 315 2.65 36.55 -20.67
N ALA A 316 3.14 36.75 -21.88
CA ALA A 316 3.96 35.77 -22.59
C ALA A 316 5.40 35.73 -22.01
N PRO A 317 6.08 34.55 -22.05
CA PRO A 317 7.49 34.46 -21.68
C PRO A 317 8.33 35.40 -22.57
N LYS A 318 9.25 36.15 -21.97
CA LYS A 318 10.25 36.87 -22.76
C LYS A 318 11.16 35.82 -23.41
N SER A 319 11.17 35.78 -24.75
CA SER A 319 12.15 34.98 -25.50
C SER A 319 13.57 35.26 -25.01
N PRO A 320 14.43 34.30 -24.78
CA PRO A 320 15.83 34.53 -24.48
C PRO A 320 16.45 35.31 -25.64
N GLY A 321 17.06 36.46 -25.32
CA GLY A 321 17.81 37.22 -26.29
C GLY A 321 18.95 36.40 -26.88
N PRO A 322 19.42 36.74 -28.11
CA PRO A 322 20.49 35.97 -28.75
C PRO A 322 21.75 36.00 -27.86
N PRO A 323 22.55 34.92 -27.84
CA PRO A 323 23.77 34.87 -27.04
C PRO A 323 24.70 35.98 -27.46
N ALA A 324 25.21 36.71 -26.47
CA ALA A 324 26.25 37.73 -26.67
C ALA A 324 27.47 37.07 -27.33
N ARG A 325 27.91 37.64 -28.43
CA ARG A 325 29.12 37.23 -29.18
C ARG A 325 30.40 37.48 -28.39
#